data_0255cb3a3513d123c17c1295fab1626b
#
_entry.id   0255cb3a3513d123c17c1295fab1626b
#
_cell.length_a   1.000
_cell.length_b   1.000
_cell.length_c   1.000
_cell.angle_alpha   90.00
_cell.angle_beta   90.00
_cell.angle_gamma   90.00
#
_symmetry.space_group_name_H-M   'P 1'
#
loop_
_entity.id
_entity.type
_entity.pdbx_description
1 polymer ?
#
loop_
_entity_poly.entity_id
_entity_poly.type
_entity_poly.pdbx_seq_one_letter_code
_entity_poly.pdbx_strand_id
1 'polypeptide(L)'
;TYLSYNKVVGTSLDEKLYLAFEILDYALLSAPGAPLKKALIDAGIGKDVSGSFDSGIYQPVFSIVAKNANVEQKEAFISTIEDTLRKIAEEGIDKKALRAGINYHEFRFREADFGSYPRGLMYGLQLFDSWLYDEEKPFIHMKAIPTFEFLKEQIETGYFEELIREYILDNPHGSIVIIRPEQGMTARMDKELADRLQVYKKGLSAEEIEALVKATKELEAYQEEESAPEDLAKIPVLGREDISREIAPIYNEERQTDGVKLLYHDVETNGIGYVTALFDLSEIEEELLPYAGILQSVLGIIDTEHYGYGELFNEINVHTGGIGTSLELYTDVTKVEEKEFRATFEIKGKALYPKLDVLFAMMREILMESKLGDEKRLKEILSMLKTRLQTSFLSAGHTTAVLRSLSYTSPIARFRDITSGIGFYEVVKDLEENFEERKELLIENLKKIAGRIFRKENLMLSYTSAQEGLAVLEKAVPQFADSLHTGEKESHGQCIIHCKKRNEGFRTSSKVQYVARTGNFIDGGAEYTGALQILKVILSYDYLWQNVRVKGGAYGCMSGFNRIGEGYLV
;
A
#
# COMPACT_ATOMS: atom_id res chain seq x y z
N THR A 1 12.59 -11.14 15.17
CA THR A 1 11.91 -10.57 16.36
C THR A 1 11.30 -9.23 16.02
N TYR A 2 10.14 -8.93 16.61
CA TYR A 2 9.53 -7.61 16.59
C TYR A 2 9.56 -7.06 18.02
N LEU A 3 9.90 -5.79 18.16
CA LEU A 3 9.85 -5.04 19.42
C LEU A 3 8.80 -3.95 19.25
N SER A 4 7.87 -3.84 20.20
CA SER A 4 6.80 -2.84 20.18
C SER A 4 6.76 -2.08 21.52
N TYR A 5 6.79 -0.76 21.43
CA TYR A 5 6.59 0.19 22.53
C TYR A 5 5.21 0.81 22.37
N ASN A 6 4.36 0.67 23.38
CA ASN A 6 2.96 1.05 23.28
C ASN A 6 2.56 1.95 24.47
N LYS A 7 1.82 3.01 24.20
CA LYS A 7 1.24 3.92 25.20
C LYS A 7 -0.23 4.17 24.93
N VAL A 8 -1.03 4.10 25.95
CA VAL A 8 -2.46 4.48 25.88
C VAL A 8 -2.57 5.99 25.99
N VAL A 9 -3.33 6.60 25.08
CA VAL A 9 -3.43 8.07 24.95
C VAL A 9 -4.87 8.51 25.18
N GLY A 10 -5.19 8.94 26.40
CA GLY A 10 -6.49 9.50 26.73
C GLY A 10 -7.67 8.64 26.30
N THR A 11 -8.67 9.24 25.68
CA THR A 11 -9.83 8.55 25.10
C THR A 11 -10.15 9.09 23.71
N SER A 12 -10.81 8.26 22.88
CA SER A 12 -11.28 8.66 21.55
C SER A 12 -12.35 9.77 21.56
N LEU A 13 -12.87 10.14 22.74
CA LEU A 13 -13.81 11.25 22.90
C LEU A 13 -13.15 12.63 23.01
N ASP A 14 -11.82 12.68 22.98
CA ASP A 14 -11.04 13.94 22.93
C ASP A 14 -10.63 14.23 21.47
N GLU A 15 -11.35 15.17 20.83
CA GLU A 15 -11.14 15.57 19.44
C GLU A 15 -9.74 16.11 19.16
N LYS A 16 -9.11 16.77 20.16
CA LYS A 16 -7.78 17.35 20.01
C LYS A 16 -6.69 16.30 20.09
N LEU A 17 -6.75 15.40 21.07
CA LEU A 17 -5.82 14.30 21.20
C LEU A 17 -5.92 13.35 20.00
N TYR A 18 -7.13 13.06 19.53
CA TYR A 18 -7.39 12.21 18.37
C TYR A 18 -6.58 12.66 17.14
N LEU A 19 -6.64 13.95 16.77
CA LEU A 19 -5.88 14.46 15.63
C LEU A 19 -4.43 14.79 15.96
N ALA A 20 -4.13 15.27 17.18
CA ALA A 20 -2.77 15.63 17.56
C ALA A 20 -1.82 14.42 17.52
N PHE A 21 -2.28 13.23 17.91
CA PHE A 21 -1.46 12.02 17.87
C PHE A 21 -1.32 11.42 16.48
N GLU A 22 -2.28 11.61 15.57
CA GLU A 22 -2.09 11.34 14.13
C GLU A 22 -0.97 12.21 13.54
N ILE A 23 -0.94 13.50 13.92
CA ILE A 23 0.09 14.45 13.48
C ILE A 23 1.44 14.12 14.14
N LEU A 24 1.47 13.73 15.40
CA LEU A 24 2.69 13.28 16.09
C LEU A 24 3.24 11.99 15.47
N ASP A 25 2.38 11.02 15.13
CA ASP A 25 2.83 9.81 14.41
C ASP A 25 3.50 10.19 13.08
N TYR A 26 2.87 11.08 12.31
CA TYR A 26 3.45 11.59 11.08
C TYR A 26 4.83 12.22 11.32
N ALA A 27 4.93 13.17 12.25
CA ALA A 27 6.14 13.97 12.46
C ALA A 27 7.28 13.17 13.11
N LEU A 28 6.98 12.19 13.96
CA LEU A 28 7.96 11.42 14.72
C LEU A 28 8.38 10.11 14.05
N LEU A 29 7.50 9.47 13.26
CA LEU A 29 7.67 8.09 12.81
C LEU A 29 7.35 7.86 11.32
N SER A 30 6.21 8.36 10.82
CA SER A 30 5.70 7.96 9.50
C SER A 30 6.39 8.70 8.36
N ALA A 31 6.79 9.96 8.55
CA ALA A 31 7.53 10.70 7.54
C ALA A 31 8.93 10.07 7.30
N PRO A 32 9.43 10.03 6.04
CA PRO A 32 10.80 9.69 5.77
C PRO A 32 11.75 10.65 6.54
N GLY A 33 12.74 10.07 7.24
CA GLY A 33 13.65 10.88 8.07
C GLY A 33 13.09 11.37 9.40
N ALA A 34 11.88 10.97 9.77
CA ALA A 34 11.31 11.25 11.07
C ALA A 34 12.24 10.84 12.21
N PRO A 35 12.38 11.67 13.27
CA PRO A 35 13.48 11.57 14.23
C PRO A 35 13.54 10.24 14.99
N LEU A 36 12.42 9.69 15.43
CA LEU A 36 12.39 8.39 16.11
C LEU A 36 12.75 7.25 15.16
N LYS A 37 12.18 7.26 13.96
CA LYS A 37 12.50 6.26 12.94
C LYS A 37 13.99 6.29 12.60
N LYS A 38 14.54 7.50 12.38
CA LYS A 38 15.95 7.69 12.06
C LYS A 38 16.84 7.23 13.22
N ALA A 39 16.55 7.62 14.45
CA ALA A 39 17.35 7.25 15.62
C ALA A 39 17.43 5.72 15.80
N LEU A 40 16.32 5.00 15.63
CA LEU A 40 16.28 3.55 15.74
C LEU A 40 17.04 2.85 14.61
N ILE A 41 16.92 3.33 13.38
CA ILE A 41 17.65 2.79 12.22
C ILE A 41 19.16 3.04 12.36
N ASP A 42 19.57 4.25 12.75
CA ASP A 42 20.97 4.63 12.96
C ASP A 42 21.61 3.83 14.11
N ALA A 43 20.83 3.47 15.14
CA ALA A 43 21.24 2.58 16.22
C ALA A 43 21.28 1.09 15.80
N GLY A 44 20.92 0.75 14.57
CA GLY A 44 20.85 -0.62 14.07
C GLY A 44 19.72 -1.46 14.70
N ILE A 45 18.67 -0.82 15.23
CA ILE A 45 17.54 -1.47 15.89
C ILE A 45 16.41 -1.69 14.87
N GLY A 46 16.27 -2.94 14.45
CA GLY A 46 15.32 -3.31 13.40
C GLY A 46 15.81 -2.99 11.98
N LYS A 47 15.12 -3.56 11.00
CA LYS A 47 15.36 -3.32 9.57
C LYS A 47 14.31 -2.39 8.96
N ASP A 48 13.15 -2.30 9.57
CA ASP A 48 12.11 -1.30 9.30
C ASP A 48 11.49 -0.88 10.64
N VAL A 49 11.15 0.40 10.75
CA VAL A 49 10.48 0.98 11.91
C VAL A 49 9.20 1.66 11.43
N SER A 50 8.11 1.39 12.13
CA SER A 50 6.81 2.00 11.86
C SER A 50 6.17 2.51 13.13
N GLY A 51 5.43 3.62 13.01
CA GLY A 51 4.47 4.08 13.99
C GLY A 51 3.05 3.62 13.65
N SER A 52 2.17 3.69 14.62
CA SER A 52 0.74 3.66 14.42
C SER A 52 0.03 4.32 15.60
N PHE A 53 -1.04 5.02 15.30
CA PHE A 53 -1.99 5.49 16.29
C PHE A 53 -3.34 4.83 16.02
N ASP A 54 -3.72 3.88 16.89
CA ASP A 54 -5.01 3.19 16.82
C ASP A 54 -6.05 4.04 17.55
N SER A 55 -6.70 4.92 16.80
CA SER A 55 -7.67 5.90 17.30
C SER A 55 -9.11 5.38 17.34
N GLY A 56 -9.41 4.26 16.69
CA GLY A 56 -10.77 3.70 16.56
C GLY A 56 -11.29 2.94 17.79
N ILE A 57 -10.57 2.93 18.91
CA ILE A 57 -10.95 2.27 20.16
C ILE A 57 -11.08 3.29 21.29
N TYR A 58 -11.84 2.96 22.36
CA TYR A 58 -12.10 3.89 23.46
C TYR A 58 -10.85 4.49 24.08
N GLN A 59 -9.83 3.67 24.30
CA GLN A 59 -8.50 4.10 24.76
C GLN A 59 -7.49 3.97 23.63
N PRO A 60 -7.30 5.00 22.80
CA PRO A 60 -6.36 4.97 21.68
C PRO A 60 -4.95 4.58 22.10
N VAL A 61 -4.25 3.89 21.21
CA VAL A 61 -2.90 3.39 21.49
C VAL A 61 -1.92 3.96 20.47
N PHE A 62 -0.89 4.64 20.98
CA PHE A 62 0.26 5.05 20.19
C PHE A 62 1.34 3.97 20.28
N SER A 63 1.78 3.45 19.13
CA SER A 63 2.70 2.32 19.04
C SER A 63 3.91 2.64 18.18
N ILE A 64 5.09 2.18 18.62
CA ILE A 64 6.35 2.22 17.86
C ILE A 64 6.83 0.78 17.69
N VAL A 65 7.01 0.33 16.46
CA VAL A 65 7.35 -1.07 16.15
C VAL A 65 8.64 -1.16 15.36
N ALA A 66 9.64 -1.84 15.90
CA ALA A 66 10.86 -2.21 15.18
C ALA A 66 10.74 -3.66 14.67
N LYS A 67 10.80 -3.84 13.34
CA LYS A 67 10.68 -5.13 12.65
C LYS A 67 12.07 -5.69 12.34
N ASN A 68 12.21 -7.02 12.41
CA ASN A 68 13.48 -7.71 12.20
C ASN A 68 14.62 -7.19 13.11
N ALA A 69 14.29 -6.92 14.38
CA ALA A 69 15.23 -6.59 15.45
C ALA A 69 15.72 -7.87 16.16
N ASN A 70 16.62 -7.70 17.14
CA ASN A 70 17.06 -8.77 18.02
C ASN A 70 16.46 -8.58 19.42
N VAL A 71 16.27 -9.69 20.15
CA VAL A 71 15.70 -9.64 21.52
C VAL A 71 16.58 -8.87 22.48
N GLU A 72 17.91 -9.03 22.34
CA GLU A 72 18.93 -8.38 23.15
C GLU A 72 18.92 -6.85 23.00
N GLN A 73 18.30 -6.34 21.95
CA GLN A 73 18.16 -4.90 21.70
C GLN A 73 17.01 -4.23 22.47
N LYS A 74 16.25 -4.99 23.31
CA LYS A 74 15.08 -4.45 24.02
C LYS A 74 15.40 -3.18 24.81
N GLU A 75 16.43 -3.21 25.66
CA GLU A 75 16.78 -2.07 26.49
C GLU A 75 17.28 -0.88 25.65
N ALA A 76 18.08 -1.14 24.61
CA ALA A 76 18.52 -0.13 23.66
C ALA A 76 17.34 0.46 22.88
N PHE A 77 16.33 -0.35 22.52
CA PHE A 77 15.11 0.10 21.86
C PHE A 77 14.34 1.09 22.72
N ILE A 78 14.11 0.75 23.98
CA ILE A 78 13.40 1.62 24.94
C ILE A 78 14.18 2.92 25.18
N SER A 79 15.49 2.82 25.51
CA SER A 79 16.30 4.00 25.78
C SER A 79 16.44 4.92 24.58
N THR A 80 16.61 4.39 23.36
CA THR A 80 16.67 5.21 22.14
C THR A 80 15.37 5.98 21.92
N ILE A 81 14.21 5.36 22.15
CA ILE A 81 12.91 6.03 22.04
C ILE A 81 12.80 7.15 23.09
N GLU A 82 13.00 6.81 24.37
CA GLU A 82 12.80 7.76 25.45
C GLU A 82 13.80 8.91 25.42
N ASP A 83 15.08 8.65 25.12
CA ASP A 83 16.10 9.71 25.02
C ASP A 83 15.84 10.63 23.83
N THR A 84 15.40 10.06 22.69
CA THR A 84 15.01 10.87 21.52
C THR A 84 13.79 11.74 21.83
N LEU A 85 12.77 11.19 22.49
CA LEU A 85 11.57 11.93 22.87
C LEU A 85 11.86 13.00 23.92
N ARG A 86 12.71 12.72 24.93
CA ARG A 86 13.14 13.74 25.90
C ARG A 86 13.85 14.90 25.21
N LYS A 87 14.78 14.58 24.31
CA LYS A 87 15.49 15.61 23.53
C LYS A 87 14.52 16.48 22.74
N ILE A 88 13.55 15.85 22.03
CA ILE A 88 12.54 16.58 21.27
C ILE A 88 11.65 17.43 22.19
N ALA A 89 11.25 16.90 23.34
CA ALA A 89 10.43 17.63 24.29
C ALA A 89 11.17 18.83 24.92
N GLU A 90 12.51 18.78 25.04
CA GLU A 90 13.35 19.85 25.58
C GLU A 90 13.78 20.88 24.53
N GLU A 91 14.23 20.43 23.37
CA GLU A 91 14.77 21.26 22.28
C GLU A 91 13.70 21.79 21.32
N GLY A 92 12.50 21.20 21.33
CA GLY A 92 11.40 21.47 20.41
C GLY A 92 11.32 20.47 19.26
N ILE A 93 10.09 20.23 18.80
CA ILE A 93 9.81 19.43 17.62
C ILE A 93 10.00 20.29 16.35
N ASP A 94 10.37 19.66 15.23
CA ASP A 94 10.46 20.36 13.94
C ASP A 94 9.09 20.90 13.52
N LYS A 95 8.95 22.23 13.59
CA LYS A 95 7.73 22.95 13.25
C LYS A 95 7.31 22.78 11.80
N LYS A 96 8.27 22.57 10.89
CA LYS A 96 8.00 22.29 9.49
C LYS A 96 7.37 20.91 9.32
N ALA A 97 7.87 19.91 10.05
CA ALA A 97 7.29 18.57 10.08
C ALA A 97 5.86 18.58 10.67
N LEU A 98 5.60 19.37 11.72
CA LEU A 98 4.25 19.54 12.26
C LEU A 98 3.30 20.19 11.23
N ARG A 99 3.73 21.26 10.56
CA ARG A 99 2.94 21.90 9.49
C ARG A 99 2.64 20.94 8.36
N ALA A 100 3.63 20.16 7.93
CA ALA A 100 3.47 19.15 6.90
C ALA A 100 2.46 18.07 7.32
N GLY A 101 2.55 17.58 8.56
CA GLY A 101 1.62 16.61 9.12
C GLY A 101 0.18 17.13 9.19
N ILE A 102 -0.02 18.36 9.70
CA ILE A 102 -1.35 18.99 9.75
C ILE A 102 -1.91 19.14 8.34
N ASN A 103 -1.14 19.69 7.40
CA ASN A 103 -1.59 19.87 6.02
C ASN A 103 -1.89 18.54 5.33
N TYR A 104 -1.08 17.51 5.56
CA TYR A 104 -1.30 16.17 5.01
C TYR A 104 -2.65 15.58 5.48
N HIS A 105 -2.93 15.61 6.79
CA HIS A 105 -4.16 15.08 7.35
C HIS A 105 -5.38 15.93 6.97
N GLU A 106 -5.25 17.26 6.99
CA GLU A 106 -6.33 18.17 6.57
C GLU A 106 -6.66 18.01 5.08
N PHE A 107 -5.64 17.89 4.20
CA PHE A 107 -5.86 17.67 2.77
C PHE A 107 -6.65 16.38 2.54
N ARG A 108 -6.24 15.28 3.15
CA ARG A 108 -6.93 13.99 3.07
C ARG A 108 -8.37 14.07 3.60
N PHE A 109 -8.58 14.77 4.70
CA PHE A 109 -9.91 14.98 5.27
C PHE A 109 -10.82 15.75 4.30
N ARG A 110 -10.32 16.81 3.67
CA ARG A 110 -11.08 17.63 2.70
C ARG A 110 -11.35 16.90 1.40
N GLU A 111 -10.39 16.15 0.89
CA GLU A 111 -10.50 15.37 -0.34
C GLU A 111 -11.46 14.19 -0.18
N ALA A 112 -11.41 13.54 0.98
CA ALA A 112 -12.21 12.36 1.31
C ALA A 112 -12.12 11.26 0.24
N ASP A 113 -10.89 11.01 -0.24
CA ASP A 113 -10.59 9.92 -1.15
C ASP A 113 -10.30 8.64 -0.36
N PHE A 114 -11.21 7.70 -0.42
CA PHE A 114 -11.10 6.39 0.23
C PHE A 114 -10.83 5.26 -0.78
N GLY A 115 -10.34 5.60 -1.97
CA GLY A 115 -10.06 4.65 -3.04
C GLY A 115 -11.32 3.91 -3.50
N SER A 116 -11.30 2.58 -3.43
CA SER A 116 -12.43 1.73 -3.86
C SER A 116 -13.57 1.62 -2.83
N TYR A 117 -13.40 2.14 -1.62
CA TYR A 117 -14.42 2.04 -0.59
C TYR A 117 -15.49 3.14 -0.75
N PRO A 118 -16.79 2.79 -0.61
CA PRO A 118 -17.86 3.80 -0.64
C PRO A 118 -17.65 4.85 0.44
N ARG A 119 -17.72 6.12 0.07
CA ARG A 119 -17.48 7.25 0.97
C ARG A 119 -18.40 7.23 2.20
N GLY A 120 -19.69 6.90 2.00
CA GLY A 120 -20.65 6.78 3.10
C GLY A 120 -20.31 5.66 4.09
N LEU A 121 -19.75 4.53 3.62
CA LEU A 121 -19.29 3.46 4.50
C LEU A 121 -18.12 3.93 5.37
N MET A 122 -17.13 4.60 4.78
CA MET A 122 -15.96 5.08 5.53
C MET A 122 -16.33 6.13 6.57
N TYR A 123 -17.22 7.06 6.23
CA TYR A 123 -17.76 7.99 7.21
C TYR A 123 -18.57 7.29 8.30
N GLY A 124 -19.39 6.29 7.92
CA GLY A 124 -20.13 5.48 8.89
C GLY A 124 -19.24 4.77 9.89
N LEU A 125 -18.12 4.20 9.43
CA LEU A 125 -17.11 3.58 10.30
C LEU A 125 -16.46 4.61 11.23
N GLN A 126 -16.09 5.78 10.71
CA GLN A 126 -15.47 6.84 11.52
C GLN A 126 -16.41 7.39 12.62
N LEU A 127 -17.71 7.38 12.40
CA LEU A 127 -18.68 7.75 13.45
C LEU A 127 -18.57 6.84 14.67
N PHE A 128 -18.27 5.55 14.48
CA PHE A 128 -18.16 4.59 15.57
C PHE A 128 -16.95 4.85 16.49
N ASP A 129 -15.93 5.57 16.05
CA ASP A 129 -14.77 5.92 16.88
C ASP A 129 -15.16 6.73 18.14
N SER A 130 -16.32 7.37 18.12
CA SER A 130 -16.88 8.10 19.26
C SER A 130 -18.28 7.62 19.67
N TRP A 131 -19.14 7.32 18.70
CA TRP A 131 -20.55 6.98 18.96
C TRP A 131 -20.72 5.69 19.77
N LEU A 132 -19.86 4.71 19.63
CA LEU A 132 -19.88 3.48 20.44
C LEU A 132 -19.66 3.74 21.93
N TYR A 133 -19.06 4.87 22.29
CA TYR A 133 -18.65 5.20 23.65
C TYR A 133 -19.45 6.35 24.26
N ASP A 134 -20.07 7.19 23.43
CA ASP A 134 -20.92 8.30 23.87
C ASP A 134 -22.00 8.58 22.81
N GLU A 135 -23.25 8.24 23.13
CA GLU A 135 -24.39 8.40 22.21
C GLU A 135 -24.66 9.87 21.82
N GLU A 136 -24.20 10.83 22.63
CA GLU A 136 -24.36 12.26 22.35
C GLU A 136 -23.25 12.83 21.44
N LYS A 137 -22.21 12.02 21.13
CA LYS A 137 -21.04 12.46 20.35
C LYS A 137 -20.79 11.72 19.04
N PRO A 138 -21.80 11.43 18.21
CA PRO A 138 -21.59 10.64 16.98
C PRO A 138 -20.74 11.36 15.92
N PHE A 139 -20.71 12.71 15.92
CA PHE A 139 -20.13 13.51 14.82
C PHE A 139 -18.88 14.29 15.20
N ILE A 140 -18.26 14.07 16.35
CA ILE A 140 -17.12 14.90 16.78
C ILE A 140 -15.95 14.82 15.81
N HIS A 141 -15.61 13.63 15.32
CA HIS A 141 -14.50 13.45 14.37
C HIS A 141 -14.82 13.90 12.94
N MET A 142 -16.12 14.04 12.60
CA MET A 142 -16.55 14.59 11.30
C MET A 142 -16.43 16.11 11.24
N LYS A 143 -16.29 16.79 12.38
CA LYS A 143 -16.14 18.25 12.49
C LYS A 143 -14.68 18.65 12.72
N ALA A 144 -13.75 18.01 12.01
CA ALA A 144 -12.31 18.12 12.26
C ALA A 144 -11.68 19.48 11.89
N ILE A 145 -12.32 20.29 11.03
CA ILE A 145 -11.72 21.55 10.55
C ILE A 145 -11.34 22.52 11.70
N PRO A 146 -12.21 22.80 12.69
CA PRO A 146 -11.84 23.65 13.81
C PRO A 146 -10.66 23.10 14.62
N THR A 147 -10.54 21.76 14.70
CA THR A 147 -9.43 21.10 15.40
C THR A 147 -8.13 21.27 14.62
N PHE A 148 -8.14 21.17 13.28
CA PHE A 148 -6.96 21.49 12.46
C PHE A 148 -6.53 22.94 12.63
N GLU A 149 -7.45 23.91 12.63
CA GLU A 149 -7.11 25.31 12.88
C GLU A 149 -6.50 25.52 14.28
N PHE A 150 -7.10 24.93 15.31
CA PHE A 150 -6.51 24.93 16.65
C PHE A 150 -5.09 24.36 16.63
N LEU A 151 -4.85 23.19 16.02
CA LEU A 151 -3.53 22.56 16.01
C LEU A 151 -2.48 23.38 15.24
N LYS A 152 -2.89 24.12 14.19
CA LYS A 152 -2.00 25.08 13.50
C LYS A 152 -1.52 26.18 14.43
N GLU A 153 -2.42 26.72 15.25
CA GLU A 153 -2.07 27.75 16.24
C GLU A 153 -1.14 27.21 17.33
N GLN A 154 -1.26 25.92 17.66
CA GLN A 154 -0.46 25.28 18.70
C GLN A 154 0.99 24.96 18.29
N ILE A 155 1.37 25.05 17.02
CA ILE A 155 2.73 24.74 16.55
C ILE A 155 3.81 25.58 17.29
N GLU A 156 3.49 26.82 17.64
CA GLU A 156 4.46 27.76 18.26
C GLU A 156 4.38 27.80 19.79
N THR A 157 3.45 27.06 20.42
CA THR A 157 3.15 27.19 21.85
C THR A 157 3.85 26.18 22.76
N GLY A 158 4.47 25.13 22.17
CA GLY A 158 5.01 23.99 22.93
C GLY A 158 3.97 22.92 23.27
N TYR A 159 2.78 23.01 22.71
CA TYR A 159 1.68 22.06 22.95
C TYR A 159 2.05 20.62 22.58
N PHE A 160 2.69 20.40 21.43
CA PHE A 160 3.07 19.06 20.98
C PHE A 160 4.17 18.45 21.86
N GLU A 161 5.09 19.26 22.33
CA GLU A 161 6.14 18.86 23.29
C GLU A 161 5.52 18.45 24.64
N GLU A 162 4.49 19.17 25.11
CA GLU A 162 3.76 18.81 26.32
C GLU A 162 3.01 17.50 26.17
N LEU A 163 2.36 17.24 25.02
CA LEU A 163 1.73 15.96 24.74
C LEU A 163 2.75 14.79 24.78
N ILE A 164 3.96 15.00 24.26
CA ILE A 164 5.02 13.99 24.33
C ILE A 164 5.39 13.70 25.80
N ARG A 165 5.51 14.74 26.65
CA ARG A 165 5.81 14.56 28.07
C ARG A 165 4.70 13.84 28.79
N GLU A 166 3.49 14.36 28.71
CA GLU A 166 2.34 13.87 29.48
C GLU A 166 1.89 12.47 29.04
N TYR A 167 1.72 12.24 27.73
CA TYR A 167 1.10 11.02 27.23
C TYR A 167 2.08 9.93 26.80
N ILE A 168 3.37 10.23 26.63
CA ILE A 168 4.35 9.22 26.26
C ILE A 168 5.40 9.01 27.36
N LEU A 169 6.13 10.06 27.78
CA LEU A 169 7.25 9.93 28.70
C LEU A 169 6.81 9.64 30.14
N ASP A 170 5.93 10.48 30.67
CA ASP A 170 5.49 10.42 32.07
C ASP A 170 4.26 9.49 32.27
N ASN A 171 3.76 8.94 31.18
CA ASN A 171 2.58 8.06 31.19
C ASN A 171 2.96 6.62 31.61
N PRO A 172 2.48 6.13 32.78
CA PRO A 172 2.73 4.75 33.20
C PRO A 172 1.88 3.71 32.43
N HIS A 173 0.79 4.14 31.75
CA HIS A 173 -0.11 3.24 31.05
C HIS A 173 0.45 2.84 29.69
N GLY A 174 1.30 1.83 29.69
CA GLY A 174 1.94 1.34 28.49
C GLY A 174 2.43 -0.10 28.62
N SER A 175 2.91 -0.64 27.52
CA SER A 175 3.47 -1.99 27.47
C SER A 175 4.62 -2.09 26.47
N ILE A 176 5.55 -3.00 26.76
CA ILE A 176 6.58 -3.44 25.81
C ILE A 176 6.23 -4.86 25.39
N VAL A 177 5.97 -5.06 24.10
CA VAL A 177 5.63 -6.37 23.53
C VAL A 177 6.78 -6.86 22.66
N ILE A 178 7.21 -8.10 22.89
CA ILE A 178 8.26 -8.74 22.12
C ILE A 178 7.69 -10.00 21.45
N ILE A 179 7.70 -10.03 20.13
CA ILE A 179 7.30 -11.20 19.36
C ILE A 179 8.56 -11.87 18.83
N ARG A 180 8.83 -13.08 19.34
CA ARG A 180 9.98 -13.89 18.93
C ARG A 180 9.55 -14.93 17.92
N PRO A 181 10.31 -15.14 16.84
CA PRO A 181 10.14 -16.33 16.02
C PRO A 181 10.68 -17.56 16.77
N GLU A 182 9.93 -18.64 16.76
CA GLU A 182 10.36 -19.93 17.27
C GLU A 182 10.24 -20.99 16.19
N GLN A 183 11.38 -21.56 15.79
CA GLN A 183 11.39 -22.59 14.76
C GLN A 183 10.71 -23.86 15.27
N GLY A 184 9.76 -24.39 14.48
CA GLY A 184 9.03 -25.60 14.84
C GLY A 184 7.86 -25.39 15.82
N MET A 185 7.60 -24.18 16.28
CA MET A 185 6.50 -23.86 17.21
C MET A 185 5.15 -24.39 16.72
N THR A 186 4.83 -24.16 15.45
CA THR A 186 3.58 -24.63 14.84
C THR A 186 3.47 -26.16 14.91
N ALA A 187 4.51 -26.88 14.49
CA ALA A 187 4.52 -28.34 14.52
C ALA A 187 4.40 -28.89 15.95
N ARG A 188 5.02 -28.20 16.93
CA ARG A 188 4.88 -28.57 18.35
C ARG A 188 3.45 -28.36 18.83
N MET A 189 2.85 -27.20 18.58
CA MET A 189 1.46 -26.90 18.98
C MET A 189 0.45 -27.86 18.33
N ASP A 190 0.64 -28.19 17.05
CA ASP A 190 -0.21 -29.13 16.33
C ASP A 190 -0.10 -30.54 16.91
N LYS A 191 1.12 -30.96 17.29
CA LYS A 191 1.34 -32.22 17.97
C LYS A 191 0.71 -32.24 19.37
N GLU A 192 0.91 -31.20 20.19
CA GLU A 192 0.30 -31.07 21.52
C GLU A 192 -1.23 -31.11 21.44
N LEU A 193 -1.81 -30.45 20.42
CA LEU A 193 -3.25 -30.50 20.18
C LEU A 193 -3.70 -31.91 19.78
N ALA A 194 -3.00 -32.56 18.86
CA ALA A 194 -3.31 -33.93 18.44
C ALA A 194 -3.23 -34.91 19.60
N ASP A 195 -2.16 -34.83 20.42
CA ASP A 195 -1.99 -35.66 21.61
C ASP A 195 -3.11 -35.44 22.63
N ARG A 196 -3.49 -34.18 22.90
CA ARG A 196 -4.62 -33.82 23.77
C ARG A 196 -5.94 -34.38 23.26
N LEU A 197 -6.23 -34.21 21.96
CA LEU A 197 -7.44 -34.74 21.34
C LEU A 197 -7.48 -36.27 21.36
N GLN A 198 -6.31 -36.93 21.19
CA GLN A 198 -6.22 -38.38 21.28
C GLN A 198 -6.52 -38.87 22.71
N VAL A 199 -5.99 -38.20 23.73
CA VAL A 199 -6.27 -38.50 25.14
C VAL A 199 -7.76 -38.31 25.43
N TYR A 200 -8.32 -37.20 25.00
CA TYR A 200 -9.75 -36.91 25.13
C TYR A 200 -10.59 -38.01 24.48
N LYS A 201 -10.31 -38.36 23.23
CA LYS A 201 -11.03 -39.42 22.50
C LYS A 201 -10.94 -40.78 23.20
N LYS A 202 -9.79 -41.13 23.78
CA LYS A 202 -9.63 -42.41 24.54
C LYS A 202 -10.41 -42.43 25.85
N GLY A 203 -10.72 -41.25 26.42
CA GLY A 203 -11.49 -41.12 27.65
C GLY A 203 -13.00 -41.18 27.45
N LEU A 204 -13.48 -41.07 26.20
CA LEU A 204 -14.89 -41.08 25.87
C LEU A 204 -15.46 -42.52 25.86
N SER A 205 -16.67 -42.72 26.38
CA SER A 205 -17.43 -43.91 26.19
C SER A 205 -17.95 -44.08 24.76
N ALA A 206 -18.45 -45.24 24.41
CA ALA A 206 -19.05 -45.48 23.10
C ALA A 206 -20.29 -44.60 22.87
N GLU A 207 -21.07 -44.38 23.90
CA GLU A 207 -22.26 -43.52 23.88
C GLU A 207 -21.90 -42.04 23.66
N GLU A 208 -20.83 -41.56 24.31
CA GLU A 208 -20.35 -40.18 24.12
C GLU A 208 -19.80 -39.97 22.71
N ILE A 209 -19.09 -40.96 22.15
CA ILE A 209 -18.61 -40.90 20.75
C ILE A 209 -19.80 -40.86 19.79
N GLU A 210 -20.82 -41.71 20.01
CA GLU A 210 -22.01 -41.73 19.17
C GLU A 210 -22.79 -40.40 19.25
N ALA A 211 -22.88 -39.82 20.46
CA ALA A 211 -23.48 -38.50 20.65
C ALA A 211 -22.74 -37.40 19.92
N LEU A 212 -21.39 -37.40 19.93
CA LEU A 212 -20.58 -36.43 19.16
C LEU A 212 -20.78 -36.61 17.66
N VAL A 213 -20.76 -37.85 17.16
CA VAL A 213 -21.01 -38.13 15.74
C VAL A 213 -22.40 -37.66 15.31
N LYS A 214 -23.42 -37.90 16.16
CA LYS A 214 -24.79 -37.42 15.91
C LYS A 214 -24.85 -35.90 15.87
N ALA A 215 -24.28 -35.22 16.86
CA ALA A 215 -24.26 -33.75 16.93
C ALA A 215 -23.52 -33.14 15.71
N THR A 216 -22.40 -33.78 15.25
CA THR A 216 -21.69 -33.33 14.05
C THR A 216 -22.57 -33.48 12.79
N LYS A 217 -23.27 -34.61 12.66
CA LYS A 217 -24.17 -34.81 11.51
C LYS A 217 -25.38 -33.86 11.55
N GLU A 218 -25.92 -33.56 12.73
CA GLU A 218 -26.98 -32.56 12.88
C GLU A 218 -26.51 -31.17 12.54
N LEU A 219 -25.29 -30.81 12.92
CA LEU A 219 -24.65 -29.53 12.54
C LEU A 219 -24.42 -29.45 11.02
N GLU A 220 -23.90 -30.52 10.42
CA GLU A 220 -23.71 -30.59 8.96
C GLU A 220 -25.06 -30.45 8.22
N ALA A 221 -26.10 -31.16 8.68
CA ALA A 221 -27.43 -31.06 8.10
C ALA A 221 -28.01 -29.64 8.22
N TYR A 222 -27.84 -29.00 9.39
CA TYR A 222 -28.26 -27.61 9.61
C TYR A 222 -27.49 -26.62 8.69
N GLN A 223 -26.20 -26.83 8.48
CA GLN A 223 -25.39 -25.99 7.59
C GLN A 223 -25.72 -26.16 6.10
N GLU A 224 -26.24 -27.33 5.72
CA GLU A 224 -26.65 -27.64 4.35
C GLU A 224 -28.15 -27.37 4.11
N GLU A 225 -28.92 -27.03 5.16
CA GLU A 225 -30.34 -26.71 5.03
C GLU A 225 -30.55 -25.44 4.21
N GLU A 226 -31.35 -25.54 3.16
CA GLU A 226 -31.72 -24.40 2.34
C GLU A 226 -32.69 -23.48 3.13
N SER A 227 -32.43 -22.18 3.09
CA SER A 227 -33.36 -21.20 3.70
C SER A 227 -34.71 -21.25 2.99
N ALA A 228 -35.79 -21.11 3.76
CA ALA A 228 -37.14 -21.13 3.21
C ALA A 228 -37.32 -20.00 2.17
N PRO A 229 -38.01 -20.25 1.06
CA PRO A 229 -38.21 -19.23 0.00
C PRO A 229 -38.91 -17.96 0.55
N GLU A 230 -39.76 -18.08 1.57
CA GLU A 230 -40.43 -16.96 2.21
C GLU A 230 -39.44 -16.06 2.99
N ASP A 231 -38.38 -16.63 3.55
CA ASP A 231 -37.31 -15.88 4.24
C ASP A 231 -36.37 -15.23 3.25
N LEU A 232 -36.01 -15.92 2.17
CA LEU A 232 -35.22 -15.36 1.08
C LEU A 232 -35.93 -14.18 0.41
N ALA A 233 -37.28 -14.25 0.26
CA ALA A 233 -38.07 -13.18 -0.32
C ALA A 233 -38.11 -11.88 0.51
N LYS A 234 -37.71 -11.94 1.80
CA LYS A 234 -37.61 -10.75 2.69
C LYS A 234 -36.34 -9.96 2.45
N ILE A 235 -35.33 -10.56 1.83
CA ILE A 235 -34.05 -9.89 1.53
C ILE A 235 -34.28 -8.99 0.31
N PRO A 236 -34.03 -7.66 0.41
CA PRO A 236 -34.11 -6.78 -0.76
C PRO A 236 -33.04 -7.16 -1.77
N VAL A 237 -33.45 -7.48 -2.98
CA VAL A 237 -32.56 -7.81 -4.10
C VAL A 237 -32.75 -6.81 -5.23
N LEU A 238 -31.67 -6.54 -5.97
CA LEU A 238 -31.75 -5.73 -7.17
C LEU A 238 -32.44 -6.51 -8.29
N GLY A 239 -33.37 -5.84 -8.99
CA GLY A 239 -34.00 -6.35 -10.18
C GLY A 239 -33.18 -6.08 -11.44
N ARG A 240 -33.61 -6.59 -12.57
CA ARG A 240 -32.98 -6.30 -13.87
C ARG A 240 -33.11 -4.83 -14.27
N GLU A 241 -34.16 -4.18 -13.83
CA GLU A 241 -34.48 -2.77 -14.02
C GLU A 241 -33.52 -1.84 -13.29
N ASP A 242 -32.91 -2.30 -12.20
CA ASP A 242 -31.92 -1.53 -11.43
C ASP A 242 -30.54 -1.51 -12.08
N ILE A 243 -30.32 -2.39 -13.09
CA ILE A 243 -29.05 -2.44 -13.81
C ILE A 243 -29.03 -1.35 -14.87
N SER A 244 -28.20 -0.32 -14.66
CA SER A 244 -27.98 0.70 -15.68
C SER A 244 -27.36 0.12 -16.94
N ARG A 245 -27.91 0.48 -18.09
CA ARG A 245 -27.33 0.19 -19.41
C ARG A 245 -26.40 1.31 -19.89
N GLU A 246 -26.36 2.40 -19.19
CA GLU A 246 -25.53 3.54 -19.50
C GLU A 246 -24.15 3.37 -18.90
N ILE A 247 -23.14 3.66 -19.68
CA ILE A 247 -21.76 3.72 -19.21
C ILE A 247 -21.54 5.12 -18.65
N ALA A 248 -20.85 5.23 -17.50
CA ALA A 248 -20.43 6.53 -17.00
C ALA A 248 -19.63 7.27 -18.08
N PRO A 249 -19.89 8.58 -18.31
CA PRO A 249 -19.20 9.33 -19.34
C PRO A 249 -17.69 9.36 -19.05
N ILE A 250 -16.90 9.17 -20.10
CA ILE A 250 -15.45 9.29 -20.06
C ILE A 250 -15.11 10.69 -20.51
N TYR A 251 -14.68 11.52 -19.56
CA TYR A 251 -14.17 12.86 -19.84
C TYR A 251 -12.71 12.71 -20.27
N ASN A 252 -12.44 12.73 -21.56
CA ASN A 252 -11.10 12.60 -22.10
C ASN A 252 -10.95 13.47 -23.36
N GLU A 253 -10.09 14.48 -23.28
CA GLU A 253 -9.76 15.37 -24.36
C GLU A 253 -8.26 15.31 -24.62
N GLU A 254 -7.88 14.96 -25.87
CA GLU A 254 -6.47 14.97 -26.27
C GLU A 254 -6.08 16.40 -26.66
N ARG A 255 -5.05 16.91 -26.00
CA ARG A 255 -4.44 18.23 -26.24
C ARG A 255 -2.93 18.10 -26.41
N GLN A 256 -2.31 19.18 -26.76
CA GLN A 256 -0.87 19.32 -26.82
C GLN A 256 -0.45 20.65 -26.21
N THR A 257 0.53 20.61 -25.30
CA THR A 257 1.07 21.79 -24.63
C THR A 257 2.59 21.74 -24.74
N ASP A 258 3.22 22.70 -25.40
CA ASP A 258 4.67 22.78 -25.65
C ASP A 258 5.29 21.50 -26.24
N GLY A 259 4.58 20.87 -27.18
CA GLY A 259 4.99 19.60 -27.80
C GLY A 259 4.72 18.35 -26.97
N VAL A 260 4.29 18.49 -25.72
CA VAL A 260 3.92 17.38 -24.84
C VAL A 260 2.45 16.98 -25.06
N LYS A 261 2.21 15.68 -25.25
CA LYS A 261 0.85 15.14 -25.32
C LYS A 261 0.18 15.26 -23.94
N LEU A 262 -1.03 15.83 -23.91
CA LEU A 262 -1.84 16.03 -22.71
C LEU A 262 -3.18 15.32 -22.87
N LEU A 263 -3.51 14.43 -21.96
CA LEU A 263 -4.86 13.91 -21.76
C LEU A 263 -5.54 14.75 -20.68
N TYR A 264 -6.52 15.57 -21.08
CA TYR A 264 -7.24 16.43 -20.17
C TYR A 264 -8.62 15.83 -19.82
N HIS A 265 -8.96 15.85 -18.54
CA HIS A 265 -10.22 15.38 -18.00
C HIS A 265 -10.92 16.53 -17.30
N ASP A 266 -11.96 17.08 -17.96
CA ASP A 266 -12.76 18.19 -17.42
C ASP A 266 -13.74 17.68 -16.36
N VAL A 267 -13.32 17.77 -15.12
CA VAL A 267 -14.08 17.31 -13.95
C VAL A 267 -13.96 18.34 -12.84
N GLU A 268 -15.09 18.65 -12.18
CA GLU A 268 -15.07 19.52 -10.99
C GLU A 268 -14.29 18.86 -9.85
N THR A 269 -13.24 19.53 -9.38
CA THR A 269 -12.27 19.00 -8.41
C THR A 269 -12.06 19.91 -7.20
N ASN A 270 -12.96 20.86 -6.94
CA ASN A 270 -12.86 21.80 -5.81
C ASN A 270 -11.51 22.56 -5.77
N GLY A 271 -10.97 22.94 -6.92
CA GLY A 271 -9.71 23.69 -7.02
C GLY A 271 -8.44 22.83 -6.90
N ILE A 272 -8.55 21.49 -6.92
CA ILE A 272 -7.42 20.57 -6.92
C ILE A 272 -7.09 20.13 -8.35
N GLY A 273 -5.81 20.25 -8.75
CA GLY A 273 -5.29 19.67 -9.98
C GLY A 273 -4.64 18.33 -9.70
N TYR A 274 -5.05 17.27 -10.41
CA TYR A 274 -4.44 15.94 -10.35
C TYR A 274 -3.58 15.73 -11.59
N VAL A 275 -2.27 15.59 -11.39
CA VAL A 275 -1.28 15.45 -12.45
C VAL A 275 -0.69 14.05 -12.42
N THR A 276 -0.62 13.40 -13.57
CA THR A 276 0.20 12.21 -13.80
C THR A 276 1.14 12.47 -14.97
N ALA A 277 2.44 12.40 -14.73
CA ALA A 277 3.44 12.38 -15.80
C ALA A 277 3.82 10.93 -16.07
N LEU A 278 3.56 10.47 -17.29
CA LEU A 278 3.76 9.12 -17.77
C LEU A 278 4.99 9.06 -18.67
N PHE A 279 5.86 8.09 -18.43
CA PHE A 279 7.06 7.80 -19.22
C PHE A 279 7.00 6.35 -19.70
N ASP A 280 7.09 6.13 -21.01
CA ASP A 280 7.01 4.81 -21.64
C ASP A 280 8.22 3.94 -21.28
N LEU A 281 7.99 2.69 -20.93
CA LEU A 281 9.00 1.68 -20.60
C LEU A 281 9.18 0.62 -21.70
N SER A 282 8.51 0.74 -22.85
CA SER A 282 8.48 -0.30 -23.88
C SER A 282 9.85 -0.64 -24.47
N GLU A 283 10.83 0.24 -24.34
CA GLU A 283 12.21 0.03 -24.81
C GLU A 283 13.20 -0.36 -23.69
N ILE A 284 12.70 -0.66 -22.48
CA ILE A 284 13.55 -1.14 -21.38
C ILE A 284 13.59 -2.67 -21.41
N GLU A 285 14.77 -3.24 -21.51
CA GLU A 285 15.02 -4.68 -21.59
C GLU A 285 14.52 -5.42 -20.33
N GLU A 286 14.06 -6.69 -20.47
CA GLU A 286 13.49 -7.48 -19.35
C GLU A 286 14.44 -7.54 -18.14
N GLU A 287 15.76 -7.63 -18.37
CA GLU A 287 16.78 -7.71 -17.34
C GLU A 287 16.88 -6.42 -16.49
N LEU A 288 16.48 -5.28 -17.05
CA LEU A 288 16.48 -3.99 -16.36
C LEU A 288 15.18 -3.68 -15.62
N LEU A 289 14.08 -4.37 -15.92
CA LEU A 289 12.78 -4.10 -15.30
C LEU A 289 12.75 -4.22 -13.77
N PRO A 290 13.47 -5.15 -13.10
CA PRO A 290 13.57 -5.15 -11.64
C PRO A 290 14.17 -3.85 -11.10
N TYR A 291 15.12 -3.26 -11.80
CA TYR A 291 15.71 -1.98 -11.38
C TYR A 291 14.77 -0.79 -11.61
N ALA A 292 13.83 -0.88 -12.56
CA ALA A 292 12.73 0.09 -12.64
C ALA A 292 11.82 0.02 -11.41
N GLY A 293 11.54 -1.19 -10.89
CA GLY A 293 10.83 -1.39 -9.62
C GLY A 293 11.61 -0.85 -8.41
N ILE A 294 12.94 -0.99 -8.40
CA ILE A 294 13.79 -0.39 -7.36
C ILE A 294 13.81 1.13 -7.50
N LEU A 295 13.97 1.67 -8.71
CA LEU A 295 13.94 3.12 -8.96
C LEU A 295 12.64 3.74 -8.47
N GLN A 296 11.50 3.12 -8.79
CA GLN A 296 10.19 3.53 -8.27
C GLN A 296 10.14 3.55 -6.74
N SER A 297 10.82 2.59 -6.08
CA SER A 297 10.85 2.50 -4.62
C SER A 297 11.84 3.46 -3.96
N VAL A 298 12.82 3.98 -4.71
CA VAL A 298 13.90 4.87 -4.23
C VAL A 298 13.51 6.34 -4.37
N LEU A 299 12.86 6.69 -5.49
CA LEU A 299 12.51 8.09 -5.78
C LEU A 299 11.55 8.66 -4.72
N GLY A 300 11.85 9.86 -4.25
CA GLY A 300 11.12 10.56 -3.19
C GLY A 300 11.52 10.19 -1.76
N ILE A 301 12.36 9.15 -1.57
CA ILE A 301 12.86 8.75 -0.24
C ILE A 301 14.41 8.65 -0.17
N ILE A 302 15.10 9.18 -1.15
CA ILE A 302 16.55 9.39 -1.20
C ILE A 302 16.83 10.89 -1.24
N ASP A 303 18.02 11.32 -0.78
CA ASP A 303 18.43 12.72 -0.86
C ASP A 303 18.46 13.20 -2.32
N THR A 304 18.15 14.48 -2.51
CA THR A 304 18.30 15.17 -3.78
C THR A 304 19.43 16.20 -3.67
N GLU A 305 19.72 16.92 -4.76
CA GLU A 305 20.77 17.95 -4.71
C GLU A 305 20.44 19.10 -3.75
N HIS A 306 19.14 19.43 -3.60
CA HIS A 306 18.72 20.59 -2.82
C HIS A 306 18.12 20.25 -1.47
N TYR A 307 17.67 18.99 -1.26
CA TYR A 307 16.97 18.56 -0.06
C TYR A 307 17.48 17.22 0.47
N GLY A 308 17.63 17.09 1.78
CA GLY A 308 17.62 15.78 2.40
C GLY A 308 16.23 15.13 2.25
N TYR A 309 16.18 13.80 2.14
CA TYR A 309 14.93 13.07 1.84
C TYR A 309 13.78 13.36 2.83
N GLY A 310 14.10 13.60 4.09
CA GLY A 310 13.09 13.99 5.11
C GLY A 310 12.58 15.42 4.89
N GLU A 311 13.46 16.33 4.49
CA GLU A 311 13.10 17.71 4.18
C GLU A 311 12.27 17.80 2.90
N LEU A 312 12.66 17.05 1.85
CA LEU A 312 11.93 16.93 0.60
C LEU A 312 10.48 16.46 0.86
N PHE A 313 10.32 15.43 1.67
CA PHE A 313 9.01 14.90 2.01
C PHE A 313 8.13 15.94 2.73
N ASN A 314 8.72 16.68 3.67
CA ASN A 314 8.00 17.76 4.36
C ASN A 314 7.62 18.89 3.40
N GLU A 315 8.52 19.33 2.50
CA GLU A 315 8.20 20.33 1.47
C GLU A 315 7.03 19.90 0.59
N ILE A 316 7.05 18.65 0.11
CA ILE A 316 5.95 18.10 -0.69
C ILE A 316 4.63 18.22 0.08
N ASN A 317 4.57 17.79 1.34
CA ASN A 317 3.32 17.77 2.11
C ASN A 317 2.88 19.14 2.63
N VAL A 318 3.78 20.12 2.77
CA VAL A 318 3.42 21.51 3.06
C VAL A 318 2.69 22.18 1.89
N HIS A 319 3.02 21.80 0.66
CA HIS A 319 2.55 22.51 -0.53
C HIS A 319 1.60 21.73 -1.42
N THR A 320 1.55 20.41 -1.27
CA THR A 320 0.80 19.53 -2.16
C THR A 320 -0.03 18.51 -1.37
N GLY A 321 -0.90 17.78 -2.06
CA GLY A 321 -1.59 16.61 -1.51
C GLY A 321 -0.78 15.32 -1.60
N GLY A 322 0.52 15.42 -1.87
CA GLY A 322 1.45 14.31 -2.02
C GLY A 322 1.93 14.09 -3.44
N ILE A 323 3.11 13.47 -3.55
CA ILE A 323 3.71 13.00 -4.81
C ILE A 323 4.09 11.54 -4.61
N GLY A 324 3.82 10.70 -5.61
CA GLY A 324 4.18 9.29 -5.59
C GLY A 324 4.53 8.77 -6.97
N THR A 325 5.26 7.66 -7.00
CA THR A 325 5.67 6.97 -8.23
C THR A 325 5.00 5.61 -8.33
N SER A 326 4.69 5.17 -9.55
CA SER A 326 4.15 3.83 -9.82
C SER A 326 4.63 3.29 -11.17
N LEU A 327 4.53 1.97 -11.32
CA LEU A 327 4.66 1.28 -12.60
C LEU A 327 3.27 0.79 -13.02
N GLU A 328 2.78 1.24 -14.16
CA GLU A 328 1.44 0.91 -14.65
C GLU A 328 1.49 0.15 -15.96
N LEU A 329 0.44 -0.62 -16.23
CA LEU A 329 0.30 -1.43 -17.44
C LEU A 329 -1.04 -1.13 -18.10
N TYR A 330 -0.99 -0.77 -19.35
CA TYR A 330 -2.15 -0.48 -20.19
C TYR A 330 -2.26 -1.50 -21.30
N THR A 331 -3.46 -2.02 -21.50
CA THR A 331 -3.76 -3.00 -22.55
C THR A 331 -4.90 -2.52 -23.41
N ASP A 332 -4.81 -2.79 -24.70
CA ASP A 332 -5.94 -2.64 -25.61
C ASP A 332 -6.77 -3.91 -25.58
N VAL A 333 -7.91 -3.87 -24.91
CA VAL A 333 -8.82 -5.02 -24.77
C VAL A 333 -9.52 -5.39 -26.07
N THR A 334 -9.35 -4.62 -27.14
CA THR A 334 -9.85 -4.95 -28.48
C THR A 334 -8.82 -5.76 -29.29
N LYS A 335 -7.57 -5.85 -28.80
CA LYS A 335 -6.45 -6.52 -29.46
C LYS A 335 -5.77 -7.56 -28.55
N VAL A 336 -6.54 -8.26 -27.75
CA VAL A 336 -6.01 -9.21 -26.75
C VAL A 336 -5.21 -10.37 -27.35
N GLU A 337 -5.47 -10.75 -28.59
CA GLU A 337 -4.74 -11.81 -29.30
C GLU A 337 -3.28 -11.42 -29.57
N GLU A 338 -3.02 -10.12 -29.75
CA GLU A 338 -1.67 -9.59 -29.96
C GLU A 338 -0.81 -9.64 -28.68
N LYS A 339 -1.45 -9.81 -27.51
CA LYS A 339 -0.82 -9.81 -26.17
C LYS A 339 0.05 -8.58 -25.91
N GLU A 340 -0.21 -7.51 -26.64
CA GLU A 340 0.50 -6.24 -26.50
C GLU A 340 0.01 -5.49 -25.26
N PHE A 341 0.95 -4.87 -24.60
CA PHE A 341 0.68 -3.94 -23.50
C PHE A 341 1.70 -2.81 -23.55
N ARG A 342 1.33 -1.68 -22.95
CA ARG A 342 2.24 -0.56 -22.72
C ARG A 342 2.52 -0.46 -21.23
N ALA A 343 3.79 -0.51 -20.87
CA ALA A 343 4.23 -0.25 -19.51
C ALA A 343 4.70 1.19 -19.38
N THR A 344 4.37 1.85 -18.27
CA THR A 344 4.80 3.22 -17.98
C THR A 344 5.40 3.31 -16.59
N PHE A 345 6.38 4.18 -16.45
CA PHE A 345 6.79 4.74 -15.18
C PHE A 345 5.98 6.04 -14.98
N GLU A 346 5.31 6.16 -13.86
CA GLU A 346 4.47 7.31 -13.59
C GLU A 346 4.89 8.03 -12.32
N ILE A 347 4.91 9.36 -12.37
CA ILE A 347 4.94 10.20 -11.20
C ILE A 347 3.61 10.96 -11.12
N LYS A 348 2.93 10.75 -9.99
CA LYS A 348 1.60 11.29 -9.73
C LYS A 348 1.67 12.32 -8.61
N GLY A 349 0.94 13.40 -8.76
CA GLY A 349 0.82 14.39 -7.71
C GLY A 349 -0.46 15.18 -7.81
N LYS A 350 -0.83 15.80 -6.72
CA LYS A 350 -2.02 16.64 -6.63
C LYS A 350 -1.74 17.87 -5.79
N ALA A 351 -2.27 19.00 -6.21
CA ALA A 351 -2.14 20.27 -5.48
C ALA A 351 -3.31 21.19 -5.78
N LEU A 352 -3.53 22.18 -4.92
CA LEU A 352 -4.41 23.29 -5.26
C LEU A 352 -3.85 24.03 -6.48
N TYR A 353 -4.72 24.57 -7.34
CA TYR A 353 -4.31 25.25 -8.58
C TYR A 353 -3.18 26.29 -8.38
N PRO A 354 -3.20 27.18 -7.35
CA PRO A 354 -2.11 28.13 -7.11
C PRO A 354 -0.76 27.51 -6.72
N LYS A 355 -0.72 26.19 -6.52
CA LYS A 355 0.48 25.43 -6.09
C LYS A 355 0.95 24.43 -7.13
N LEU A 356 0.40 24.42 -8.33
CA LEU A 356 0.81 23.51 -9.41
C LEU A 356 2.25 23.74 -9.86
N ASP A 357 2.74 24.97 -9.83
CA ASP A 357 4.15 25.31 -10.10
C ASP A 357 5.09 24.63 -9.10
N VAL A 358 4.74 24.67 -7.82
CA VAL A 358 5.51 23.97 -6.77
C VAL A 358 5.43 22.45 -6.95
N LEU A 359 4.27 21.91 -7.31
CA LEU A 359 4.10 20.48 -7.59
C LEU A 359 5.08 20.02 -8.68
N PHE A 360 5.13 20.72 -9.82
CA PHE A 360 6.04 20.39 -10.90
C PHE A 360 7.51 20.58 -10.52
N ALA A 361 7.84 21.61 -9.74
CA ALA A 361 9.19 21.78 -9.22
C ALA A 361 9.64 20.61 -8.34
N MET A 362 8.75 20.09 -7.46
CA MET A 362 9.05 18.93 -6.63
C MET A 362 9.11 17.63 -7.46
N MET A 363 8.27 17.46 -8.47
CA MET A 363 8.37 16.33 -9.40
C MET A 363 9.71 16.33 -10.15
N ARG A 364 10.14 17.50 -10.64
CA ARG A 364 11.45 17.67 -11.27
C ARG A 364 12.57 17.30 -10.30
N GLU A 365 12.53 17.82 -9.08
CA GLU A 365 13.53 17.54 -8.04
C GLU A 365 13.67 16.03 -7.80
N ILE A 366 12.57 15.31 -7.71
CA ILE A 366 12.55 13.86 -7.53
C ILE A 366 13.14 13.13 -8.72
N LEU A 367 12.76 13.50 -9.95
CA LEU A 367 13.17 12.77 -11.16
C LEU A 367 14.60 13.05 -11.58
N MET A 368 15.04 14.32 -11.45
CA MET A 368 16.28 14.79 -12.08
C MET A 368 17.44 14.99 -11.09
N GLU A 369 17.14 15.25 -9.80
CA GLU A 369 18.15 15.65 -8.82
C GLU A 369 18.36 14.61 -7.71
N SER A 370 17.72 13.43 -7.80
CA SER A 370 17.89 12.34 -6.82
C SER A 370 19.32 11.78 -6.85
N LYS A 371 19.95 11.67 -5.66
CA LYS A 371 21.30 11.14 -5.48
C LYS A 371 21.34 9.63 -5.54
N LEU A 372 21.12 9.07 -6.73
CA LEU A 372 21.08 7.62 -6.97
C LEU A 372 22.41 6.90 -6.68
N GLY A 373 23.45 7.62 -6.29
CA GLY A 373 24.75 7.09 -5.88
C GLY A 373 24.95 7.01 -4.37
N ASP A 374 23.98 7.35 -3.54
CA ASP A 374 24.09 7.25 -2.08
C ASP A 374 24.01 5.78 -1.62
N GLU A 375 25.19 5.15 -1.52
CA GLU A 375 25.32 3.73 -1.17
C GLU A 375 24.68 3.41 0.17
N LYS A 376 24.90 4.26 1.19
CA LYS A 376 24.33 4.04 2.54
C LYS A 376 22.80 4.01 2.47
N ARG A 377 22.23 5.01 1.83
CA ARG A 377 20.79 5.15 1.73
C ARG A 377 20.16 4.05 0.87
N LEU A 378 20.78 3.67 -0.24
CA LEU A 378 20.33 2.57 -1.07
C LEU A 378 20.29 1.25 -0.30
N LYS A 379 21.30 0.95 0.51
CA LYS A 379 21.34 -0.25 1.36
C LYS A 379 20.20 -0.27 2.38
N GLU A 380 19.93 0.87 3.03
CA GLU A 380 18.80 1.01 3.95
C GLU A 380 17.45 0.77 3.24
N ILE A 381 17.26 1.37 2.06
CA ILE A 381 16.02 1.23 1.27
C ILE A 381 15.83 -0.23 0.82
N LEU A 382 16.88 -0.92 0.36
CA LEU A 382 16.79 -2.33 -0.02
C LEU A 382 16.40 -3.22 1.17
N SER A 383 16.97 -2.99 2.36
CA SER A 383 16.59 -3.73 3.57
C SER A 383 15.15 -3.50 3.98
N MET A 384 14.67 -2.26 3.91
CA MET A 384 13.25 -1.92 4.14
C MET A 384 12.34 -2.59 3.11
N LEU A 385 12.69 -2.51 1.83
CA LEU A 385 11.92 -3.08 0.72
C LEU A 385 11.81 -4.60 0.84
N LYS A 386 12.93 -5.30 1.10
CA LYS A 386 12.96 -6.74 1.35
C LYS A 386 12.00 -7.12 2.49
N THR A 387 12.07 -6.40 3.61
CA THR A 387 11.21 -6.65 4.78
C THR A 387 9.72 -6.44 4.46
N ARG A 388 9.38 -5.38 3.72
CA ARG A 388 8.00 -5.09 3.30
C ARG A 388 7.45 -6.15 2.35
N LEU A 389 8.24 -6.58 1.37
CA LEU A 389 7.87 -7.64 0.45
C LEU A 389 7.61 -8.96 1.19
N GLN A 390 8.48 -9.35 2.14
CA GLN A 390 8.27 -10.53 2.97
C GLN A 390 6.97 -10.45 3.78
N THR A 391 6.69 -9.30 4.39
CA THR A 391 5.46 -9.08 5.15
C THR A 391 4.23 -9.16 4.24
N SER A 392 4.29 -8.56 3.04
CA SER A 392 3.22 -8.59 2.05
C SER A 392 2.92 -10.02 1.58
N PHE A 393 3.93 -10.84 1.33
CA PHE A 393 3.74 -12.23 0.92
C PHE A 393 3.06 -13.09 1.99
N LEU A 394 3.30 -12.79 3.27
CA LEU A 394 2.63 -13.48 4.38
C LEU A 394 1.18 -13.03 4.55
N SER A 395 0.91 -11.73 4.41
CA SER A 395 -0.43 -11.16 4.61
C SER A 395 -1.36 -11.36 3.40
N ALA A 396 -0.79 -11.42 2.19
CA ALA A 396 -1.54 -11.52 0.93
C ALA A 396 -1.05 -12.71 0.07
N GLY A 397 -0.82 -13.86 0.70
CA GLY A 397 -0.27 -15.04 0.03
C GLY A 397 -1.12 -15.57 -1.13
N HIS A 398 -2.44 -15.40 -1.08
CA HIS A 398 -3.34 -15.76 -2.18
C HIS A 398 -3.06 -14.93 -3.45
N THR A 399 -2.95 -13.61 -3.36
CA THR A 399 -2.65 -12.75 -4.51
C THR A 399 -1.23 -12.99 -5.03
N THR A 400 -0.28 -13.20 -4.12
CA THR A 400 1.10 -13.56 -4.46
C THR A 400 1.18 -14.87 -5.25
N ALA A 401 0.46 -15.91 -4.82
CA ALA A 401 0.40 -17.19 -5.51
C ALA A 401 -0.25 -17.07 -6.89
N VAL A 402 -1.35 -16.29 -7.00
CA VAL A 402 -2.02 -16.02 -8.28
C VAL A 402 -1.09 -15.28 -9.24
N LEU A 403 -0.47 -14.18 -8.81
CA LEU A 403 0.46 -13.40 -9.65
C LEU A 403 1.62 -14.27 -10.15
N ARG A 404 2.26 -15.02 -9.24
CA ARG A 404 3.37 -15.90 -9.62
C ARG A 404 2.94 -16.96 -10.60
N SER A 405 1.78 -17.59 -10.39
CA SER A 405 1.26 -18.61 -11.31
C SER A 405 0.88 -18.04 -12.68
N LEU A 406 0.24 -16.85 -12.73
CA LEU A 406 -0.07 -16.16 -13.99
C LEU A 406 1.19 -15.75 -14.75
N SER A 407 2.28 -15.40 -14.06
CA SER A 407 3.53 -14.98 -14.69
C SER A 407 4.19 -16.05 -15.58
N TYR A 408 3.74 -17.29 -15.49
CA TYR A 408 4.22 -18.39 -16.35
C TYR A 408 3.59 -18.38 -17.75
N THR A 409 2.46 -17.67 -17.95
CA THR A 409 1.69 -17.68 -19.19
C THR A 409 1.28 -16.30 -19.69
N SER A 410 1.31 -15.27 -18.84
CA SER A 410 0.95 -13.90 -19.17
C SER A 410 2.15 -12.96 -19.10
N PRO A 411 2.51 -12.27 -20.21
CA PRO A 411 3.57 -11.25 -20.20
C PRO A 411 3.29 -10.11 -19.20
N ILE A 412 2.03 -9.71 -19.05
CA ILE A 412 1.59 -8.67 -18.10
C ILE A 412 1.83 -9.13 -16.66
N ALA A 413 1.41 -10.33 -16.32
CA ALA A 413 1.65 -10.89 -14.99
C ALA A 413 3.15 -11.13 -14.76
N ARG A 414 3.91 -11.49 -15.79
CA ARG A 414 5.37 -11.61 -15.72
C ARG A 414 6.03 -10.27 -15.44
N PHE A 415 5.63 -9.20 -16.13
CA PHE A 415 6.12 -7.86 -15.84
C PHE A 415 5.88 -7.49 -14.36
N ARG A 416 4.66 -7.70 -13.85
CA ARG A 416 4.32 -7.44 -12.44
C ARG A 416 5.14 -8.30 -11.47
N ASP A 417 5.37 -9.57 -11.80
CA ASP A 417 6.17 -10.46 -10.95
C ASP A 417 7.62 -9.98 -10.82
N ILE A 418 8.22 -9.49 -11.92
CA ILE A 418 9.62 -9.01 -11.91
C ILE A 418 9.80 -7.58 -11.44
N THR A 419 8.72 -6.81 -11.28
CA THR A 419 8.78 -5.42 -10.80
C THR A 419 8.20 -5.23 -9.39
N SER A 420 7.40 -6.19 -8.89
CA SER A 420 6.76 -6.07 -7.57
C SER A 420 6.43 -7.41 -6.89
N GLY A 421 6.55 -8.57 -7.59
CA GLY A 421 6.21 -9.89 -7.07
C GLY A 421 7.41 -10.66 -6.51
N ILE A 422 7.31 -12.01 -6.55
CA ILE A 422 8.37 -12.91 -6.06
C ILE A 422 9.64 -12.74 -6.89
N GLY A 423 9.54 -12.62 -8.22
CA GLY A 423 10.72 -12.38 -9.07
C GLY A 423 11.46 -11.11 -8.71
N PHE A 424 10.74 -10.06 -8.35
CA PHE A 424 11.31 -8.83 -7.84
C PHE A 424 12.01 -9.02 -6.48
N TYR A 425 11.36 -9.72 -5.56
CA TYR A 425 11.92 -10.02 -4.26
C TYR A 425 13.25 -10.79 -4.35
N GLU A 426 13.37 -11.74 -5.28
CA GLU A 426 14.60 -12.50 -5.50
C GLU A 426 15.77 -11.56 -5.87
N VAL A 427 15.53 -10.56 -6.73
CA VAL A 427 16.53 -9.55 -7.10
C VAL A 427 16.86 -8.63 -5.92
N VAL A 428 15.85 -8.10 -5.23
CA VAL A 428 16.06 -7.22 -4.06
C VAL A 428 16.83 -7.95 -2.96
N LYS A 429 16.53 -9.23 -2.73
CA LYS A 429 17.22 -10.07 -1.76
C LYS A 429 18.69 -10.27 -2.13
N ASP A 430 18.98 -10.60 -3.40
CA ASP A 430 20.37 -10.78 -3.87
C ASP A 430 21.18 -9.48 -3.74
N LEU A 431 20.59 -8.36 -4.13
CA LEU A 431 21.22 -7.04 -4.01
C LEU A 431 21.48 -6.63 -2.56
N GLU A 432 20.57 -6.94 -1.63
CA GLU A 432 20.73 -6.58 -0.21
C GLU A 432 21.75 -7.48 0.48
N GLU A 433 21.72 -8.79 0.22
CA GLU A 433 22.63 -9.77 0.82
C GLU A 433 24.07 -9.64 0.30
N ASN A 434 24.23 -9.27 -0.98
CA ASN A 434 25.54 -9.11 -1.66
C ASN A 434 25.82 -7.64 -2.00
N PHE A 435 25.37 -6.70 -1.16
CA PHE A 435 25.38 -5.27 -1.48
C PHE A 435 26.75 -4.75 -1.87
N GLU A 436 27.81 -5.08 -1.11
CA GLU A 436 29.17 -4.57 -1.38
C GLU A 436 29.73 -5.01 -2.75
N GLU A 437 29.29 -6.16 -3.25
CA GLU A 437 29.70 -6.69 -4.55
C GLU A 437 28.80 -6.18 -5.70
N ARG A 438 27.55 -5.79 -5.38
CA ARG A 438 26.51 -5.46 -6.36
C ARG A 438 26.16 -3.98 -6.46
N LYS A 439 26.65 -3.15 -5.53
CA LYS A 439 26.26 -1.73 -5.42
C LYS A 439 26.57 -0.91 -6.67
N GLU A 440 27.72 -1.14 -7.31
CA GLU A 440 28.09 -0.43 -8.52
C GLU A 440 27.15 -0.74 -9.69
N LEU A 441 26.83 -2.03 -9.88
CA LEU A 441 25.85 -2.50 -10.87
C LEU A 441 24.45 -1.91 -10.60
N LEU A 442 24.03 -1.88 -9.33
CA LEU A 442 22.77 -1.26 -8.94
C LEU A 442 22.72 0.21 -9.33
N ILE A 443 23.73 0.99 -8.93
CA ILE A 443 23.81 2.43 -9.20
C ILE A 443 23.83 2.72 -10.71
N GLU A 444 24.63 1.96 -11.46
CA GLU A 444 24.71 2.08 -12.91
C GLU A 444 23.35 1.83 -13.57
N ASN A 445 22.65 0.74 -13.20
CA ASN A 445 21.35 0.41 -13.76
C ASN A 445 20.28 1.43 -13.40
N LEU A 446 20.25 1.95 -12.16
CA LEU A 446 19.32 3.00 -11.76
C LEU A 446 19.53 4.28 -12.59
N LYS A 447 20.76 4.73 -12.74
CA LYS A 447 21.12 5.91 -13.56
C LYS A 447 20.81 5.69 -15.05
N LYS A 448 21.10 4.49 -15.56
CA LYS A 448 20.81 4.12 -16.95
C LYS A 448 19.32 4.19 -17.25
N ILE A 449 18.48 3.61 -16.38
CA ILE A 449 17.03 3.65 -16.55
C ILE A 449 16.52 5.09 -16.43
N ALA A 450 16.90 5.84 -15.40
CA ALA A 450 16.48 7.22 -15.22
C ALA A 450 16.82 8.09 -16.44
N GLY A 451 18.05 7.99 -16.96
CA GLY A 451 18.49 8.72 -18.15
C GLY A 451 17.77 8.34 -19.45
N ARG A 452 17.27 7.08 -19.54
CA ARG A 452 16.51 6.61 -20.71
C ARG A 452 15.05 7.02 -20.68
N ILE A 453 14.41 6.99 -19.50
CA ILE A 453 12.96 7.18 -19.40
C ILE A 453 12.56 8.63 -19.12
N PHE A 454 13.29 9.39 -18.29
CA PHE A 454 12.90 10.75 -17.90
C PHE A 454 13.33 11.78 -18.95
N ARG A 455 12.72 11.67 -20.12
CA ARG A 455 13.00 12.50 -21.31
C ARG A 455 11.76 13.22 -21.79
N LYS A 456 11.94 14.44 -22.34
CA LYS A 456 10.83 15.24 -22.89
C LYS A 456 10.09 14.48 -23.99
N GLU A 457 10.80 13.78 -24.86
CA GLU A 457 10.24 13.02 -25.99
C GLU A 457 9.44 11.79 -25.54
N ASN A 458 9.66 11.35 -24.30
CA ASN A 458 9.01 10.18 -23.70
C ASN A 458 7.85 10.56 -22.76
N LEU A 459 7.62 11.87 -22.56
CA LEU A 459 6.63 12.39 -21.63
C LEU A 459 5.24 12.45 -22.26
N MET A 460 4.25 11.94 -21.54
CA MET A 460 2.85 12.23 -21.72
C MET A 460 2.28 12.69 -20.38
N LEU A 461 1.35 13.65 -20.39
CA LEU A 461 0.66 14.11 -19.19
C LEU A 461 -0.79 13.67 -19.21
N SER A 462 -1.33 13.28 -18.06
CA SER A 462 -2.75 13.17 -17.78
C SER A 462 -3.10 14.15 -16.68
N TYR A 463 -4.15 14.95 -16.89
CA TYR A 463 -4.53 16.01 -15.98
C TYR A 463 -6.03 16.06 -15.78
N THR A 464 -6.45 16.03 -14.52
CA THR A 464 -7.86 16.17 -14.13
C THR A 464 -8.05 17.45 -13.32
N SER A 465 -8.91 18.32 -13.80
CA SER A 465 -9.30 19.57 -13.13
C SER A 465 -10.53 20.19 -13.80
N ALA A 466 -11.14 21.19 -13.16
CA ALA A 466 -12.02 22.12 -13.86
C ALA A 466 -11.20 23.00 -14.83
N GLN A 467 -11.88 23.70 -15.73
CA GLN A 467 -11.30 24.55 -16.79
C GLN A 467 -10.30 25.60 -16.28
N GLU A 468 -10.55 26.17 -15.10
CA GLU A 468 -9.66 27.17 -14.49
C GLU A 468 -8.28 26.58 -14.16
N GLY A 469 -8.25 25.32 -13.73
CA GLY A 469 -7.01 24.60 -13.44
C GLY A 469 -6.16 24.30 -14.67
N LEU A 470 -6.80 24.11 -15.83
CA LEU A 470 -6.09 23.84 -17.09
C LEU A 470 -5.19 25.02 -17.49
N ALA A 471 -5.68 26.25 -17.40
CA ALA A 471 -4.89 27.44 -17.74
C ALA A 471 -3.65 27.63 -16.83
N VAL A 472 -3.71 27.13 -15.60
CA VAL A 472 -2.55 27.12 -14.67
C VAL A 472 -1.55 26.05 -15.07
N LEU A 473 -2.03 24.85 -15.39
CA LEU A 473 -1.18 23.75 -15.86
C LEU A 473 -0.38 24.15 -17.10
N GLU A 474 -1.04 24.69 -18.13
CA GLU A 474 -0.41 25.05 -19.41
C GLU A 474 0.77 26.02 -19.26
N LYS A 475 0.80 26.82 -18.20
CA LYS A 475 1.93 27.70 -17.86
C LYS A 475 3.08 26.97 -17.16
N ALA A 476 2.80 25.91 -16.42
CA ALA A 476 3.81 25.18 -15.64
C ALA A 476 4.50 24.09 -16.47
N VAL A 477 3.81 23.48 -17.45
CA VAL A 477 4.29 22.34 -18.25
C VAL A 477 5.59 22.65 -18.99
N PRO A 478 5.77 23.80 -19.70
CA PRO A 478 7.00 24.03 -20.47
C PRO A 478 8.26 23.95 -19.62
N GLN A 479 8.26 24.60 -18.45
CA GLN A 479 9.41 24.58 -17.55
C GLN A 479 9.74 23.19 -17.05
N PHE A 480 8.72 22.37 -16.75
CA PHE A 480 8.92 20.98 -16.32
C PHE A 480 9.47 20.13 -17.48
N ALA A 481 8.85 20.20 -18.65
CA ALA A 481 9.25 19.42 -19.81
C ALA A 481 10.68 19.72 -20.27
N ASP A 482 11.07 21.01 -20.29
CA ASP A 482 12.41 21.47 -20.68
C ASP A 482 13.49 21.10 -19.64
N SER A 483 13.09 20.77 -18.42
CA SER A 483 14.01 20.32 -17.36
C SER A 483 14.39 18.84 -17.46
N LEU A 484 13.66 18.04 -18.24
CA LEU A 484 13.94 16.63 -18.46
C LEU A 484 15.16 16.43 -19.40
N HIS A 485 15.67 15.19 -19.43
CA HIS A 485 16.76 14.87 -20.35
C HIS A 485 16.38 15.13 -21.81
N THR A 486 17.31 15.68 -22.59
CA THR A 486 17.18 15.95 -24.02
C THR A 486 18.29 15.26 -24.79
N GLY A 487 18.16 15.10 -26.10
CA GLY A 487 19.17 14.51 -26.99
C GLY A 487 18.60 13.35 -27.80
N GLU A 488 19.44 12.75 -28.66
CA GLU A 488 19.01 11.63 -29.49
C GLU A 488 18.59 10.45 -28.61
N LYS A 489 17.38 9.94 -28.89
CA LYS A 489 16.87 8.72 -28.25
C LYS A 489 17.58 7.53 -28.90
N GLU A 490 18.40 6.82 -28.13
CA GLU A 490 18.89 5.51 -28.57
C GLU A 490 17.71 4.55 -28.64
N SER A 491 17.36 4.06 -29.81
CA SER A 491 16.33 3.02 -29.95
C SER A 491 16.93 1.67 -29.59
N HIS A 492 16.37 1.03 -28.57
CA HIS A 492 16.80 -0.28 -28.09
C HIS A 492 15.89 -1.43 -28.54
N GLY A 493 14.89 -1.14 -29.37
CA GLY A 493 13.84 -2.10 -29.76
C GLY A 493 12.79 -2.31 -28.67
N GLN A 494 11.73 -3.01 -29.03
CA GLN A 494 10.64 -3.27 -28.11
C GLN A 494 11.04 -4.35 -27.09
N CYS A 495 10.72 -4.13 -25.81
CA CYS A 495 10.92 -5.11 -24.75
C CYS A 495 10.08 -6.35 -25.01
N ILE A 496 10.71 -7.52 -25.11
CA ILE A 496 10.05 -8.81 -25.23
C ILE A 496 10.12 -9.50 -23.88
N ILE A 497 8.96 -9.77 -23.30
CA ILE A 497 8.84 -10.45 -22.01
C ILE A 497 8.67 -11.94 -22.21
N HIS A 498 9.56 -12.73 -21.64
CA HIS A 498 9.60 -14.18 -21.79
C HIS A 498 8.88 -14.90 -20.63
N CYS A 499 7.75 -15.53 -20.93
CA CYS A 499 7.05 -16.41 -20.00
C CYS A 499 7.63 -17.82 -20.03
N LYS A 500 7.90 -18.38 -18.84
CA LYS A 500 8.40 -19.75 -18.71
C LYS A 500 7.61 -20.50 -17.65
N LYS A 501 6.98 -21.61 -18.04
CA LYS A 501 6.28 -22.49 -17.10
C LYS A 501 7.28 -23.10 -16.09
N ARG A 502 6.91 -23.09 -14.82
CA ARG A 502 7.68 -23.67 -13.72
C ARG A 502 6.76 -24.44 -12.79
N ASN A 503 7.32 -25.43 -12.08
CA ASN A 503 6.69 -26.09 -10.95
C ASN A 503 7.43 -25.61 -9.69
N GLU A 504 6.83 -24.71 -8.96
CA GLU A 504 7.43 -24.08 -7.79
C GLU A 504 6.51 -24.19 -6.58
N GLY A 505 7.11 -24.30 -5.41
CA GLY A 505 6.44 -24.20 -4.13
C GLY A 505 7.28 -23.33 -3.19
N PHE A 506 6.64 -22.35 -2.56
CA PHE A 506 7.30 -21.43 -1.64
C PHE A 506 6.92 -21.82 -0.20
N ARG A 507 7.95 -21.95 0.67
CA ARG A 507 7.75 -22.26 2.08
C ARG A 507 7.76 -20.97 2.90
N THR A 508 6.76 -20.81 3.74
CA THR A 508 6.62 -19.67 4.64
C THR A 508 6.40 -20.16 6.08
N SER A 509 6.46 -19.25 7.04
CA SER A 509 6.11 -19.52 8.44
C SER A 509 4.59 -19.50 8.70
N SER A 510 3.78 -19.21 7.69
CA SER A 510 2.33 -19.19 7.80
C SER A 510 1.77 -20.59 8.06
N LYS A 511 0.70 -20.67 8.87
CA LYS A 511 -0.11 -21.90 9.03
C LYS A 511 -1.08 -22.12 7.87
N VAL A 512 -1.28 -21.12 7.03
CA VAL A 512 -2.21 -21.16 5.89
C VAL A 512 -1.44 -21.53 4.64
N GLN A 513 -1.96 -22.51 3.89
CA GLN A 513 -1.47 -22.88 2.57
C GLN A 513 -2.31 -22.18 1.51
N TYR A 514 -1.65 -21.56 0.54
CA TYR A 514 -2.27 -20.93 -0.60
C TYR A 514 -2.00 -21.76 -1.85
N VAL A 515 -3.06 -22.17 -2.56
CA VAL A 515 -2.96 -22.95 -3.79
C VAL A 515 -3.68 -22.20 -4.90
N ALA A 516 -2.93 -21.74 -5.89
CA ALA A 516 -3.48 -21.04 -7.05
C ALA A 516 -3.43 -21.91 -8.30
N ARG A 517 -4.53 -21.93 -9.04
CA ARG A 517 -4.61 -22.48 -10.39
C ARG A 517 -4.96 -21.37 -11.36
N THR A 518 -4.14 -21.17 -12.37
CA THR A 518 -4.28 -20.07 -13.31
C THR A 518 -4.14 -20.57 -14.75
N GLY A 519 -4.61 -19.77 -15.69
CA GLY A 519 -4.44 -20.01 -17.11
C GLY A 519 -4.91 -18.82 -17.94
N ASN A 520 -4.62 -18.88 -19.26
CA ASN A 520 -5.18 -17.96 -20.22
C ASN A 520 -6.25 -18.71 -21.03
N PHE A 521 -7.52 -18.32 -20.89
CA PHE A 521 -8.63 -19.01 -21.54
C PHE A 521 -8.76 -18.61 -23.02
N ILE A 522 -8.24 -17.44 -23.43
CA ILE A 522 -8.18 -17.04 -24.85
C ILE A 522 -7.20 -17.95 -25.59
N ASP A 523 -6.06 -18.30 -25.02
CA ASP A 523 -5.12 -19.29 -25.58
C ASP A 523 -5.78 -20.68 -25.73
N GLY A 524 -6.80 -20.96 -24.92
CA GLY A 524 -7.65 -22.17 -25.01
C GLY A 524 -8.77 -22.07 -26.03
N GLY A 525 -8.88 -20.96 -26.79
CA GLY A 525 -9.90 -20.74 -27.81
C GLY A 525 -11.25 -20.23 -27.29
N ALA A 526 -11.29 -19.75 -26.01
CA ALA A 526 -12.48 -19.12 -25.44
C ALA A 526 -12.38 -17.59 -25.53
N GLU A 527 -13.51 -16.93 -25.73
CA GLU A 527 -13.58 -15.47 -25.75
C GLU A 527 -14.06 -14.90 -24.42
N TYR A 528 -13.63 -13.66 -24.11
CA TYR A 528 -14.16 -12.94 -22.96
C TYR A 528 -15.60 -12.47 -23.26
N THR A 529 -16.51 -12.82 -22.37
CA THR A 529 -17.88 -12.28 -22.39
C THR A 529 -18.29 -11.85 -20.96
N GLY A 530 -19.32 -11.00 -20.86
CA GLY A 530 -19.90 -10.63 -19.57
C GLY A 530 -20.43 -11.84 -18.77
N ALA A 531 -20.75 -12.95 -19.41
CA ALA A 531 -21.15 -14.19 -18.77
C ALA A 531 -20.05 -14.75 -17.83
N LEU A 532 -18.77 -14.49 -18.10
CA LEU A 532 -17.66 -14.87 -17.21
C LEU A 532 -17.73 -14.18 -15.86
N GLN A 533 -18.29 -12.96 -15.79
CA GLN A 533 -18.48 -12.27 -14.50
C GLN A 533 -19.60 -12.92 -13.68
N ILE A 534 -20.64 -13.41 -14.35
CA ILE A 534 -21.72 -14.19 -13.71
C ILE A 534 -21.15 -15.54 -13.25
N LEU A 535 -20.40 -16.22 -14.12
CA LEU A 535 -19.73 -17.48 -13.79
C LEU A 535 -18.79 -17.31 -12.58
N LYS A 536 -18.05 -16.20 -12.49
CA LYS A 536 -17.24 -15.86 -11.32
C LYS A 536 -18.08 -15.86 -10.04
N VAL A 537 -19.25 -15.24 -10.04
CA VAL A 537 -20.15 -15.19 -8.88
C VAL A 537 -20.62 -16.59 -8.50
N ILE A 538 -21.12 -17.35 -9.46
CA ILE A 538 -21.58 -18.74 -9.26
C ILE A 538 -20.42 -19.60 -8.71
N LEU A 539 -19.27 -19.57 -9.35
CA LEU A 539 -18.11 -20.34 -8.88
C LEU A 539 -17.68 -19.96 -7.47
N SER A 540 -17.62 -18.66 -7.16
CA SER A 540 -17.13 -18.18 -5.87
C SER A 540 -18.09 -18.53 -4.73
N TYR A 541 -19.41 -18.33 -4.91
CA TYR A 541 -20.38 -18.45 -3.82
C TYR A 541 -21.05 -19.83 -3.76
N ASP A 542 -21.47 -20.41 -4.88
CA ASP A 542 -22.18 -21.70 -4.87
C ASP A 542 -21.20 -22.88 -4.83
N TYR A 543 -20.15 -22.86 -5.66
CA TYR A 543 -19.30 -24.03 -5.79
C TYR A 543 -18.06 -23.99 -4.88
N LEU A 544 -17.22 -22.97 -5.03
CA LEU A 544 -15.96 -22.90 -4.27
C LEU A 544 -16.22 -22.69 -2.78
N TRP A 545 -17.11 -21.79 -2.43
CA TRP A 545 -17.44 -21.53 -1.04
C TRP A 545 -17.95 -22.79 -0.34
N GLN A 546 -18.89 -23.49 -0.94
CA GLN A 546 -19.47 -24.70 -0.36
C GLN A 546 -18.46 -25.86 -0.27
N ASN A 547 -17.66 -26.09 -1.33
CA ASN A 547 -16.79 -27.26 -1.37
C ASN A 547 -15.41 -27.02 -0.77
N VAL A 548 -14.83 -25.81 -0.93
CA VAL A 548 -13.48 -25.52 -0.48
C VAL A 548 -13.49 -24.94 0.95
N ARG A 549 -14.38 -23.96 1.21
CA ARG A 549 -14.45 -23.33 2.53
C ARG A 549 -15.30 -24.13 3.52
N VAL A 550 -16.60 -24.33 3.23
CA VAL A 550 -17.53 -24.93 4.20
C VAL A 550 -17.19 -26.40 4.44
N LYS A 551 -17.11 -27.22 3.40
CA LYS A 551 -16.81 -28.65 3.51
C LYS A 551 -15.33 -28.94 3.67
N GLY A 552 -14.47 -28.20 2.98
CA GLY A 552 -13.02 -28.38 2.99
C GLY A 552 -12.29 -27.71 4.15
N GLY A 553 -12.97 -26.82 4.90
CA GLY A 553 -12.39 -26.11 6.04
C GLY A 553 -11.33 -25.05 5.68
N ALA A 554 -11.25 -24.63 4.43
CA ALA A 554 -10.35 -23.54 4.03
C ALA A 554 -10.83 -22.19 4.58
N TYR A 555 -9.90 -21.27 4.78
CA TYR A 555 -10.23 -19.92 5.25
C TYR A 555 -11.01 -19.11 4.21
N GLY A 556 -10.68 -19.26 2.93
CA GLY A 556 -11.33 -18.60 1.81
C GLY A 556 -11.02 -19.25 0.48
N CYS A 557 -11.76 -18.82 -0.54
CA CYS A 557 -11.54 -19.22 -1.93
C CYS A 557 -12.03 -18.10 -2.84
N MET A 558 -11.35 -17.90 -3.97
CA MET A 558 -11.67 -16.83 -4.90
C MET A 558 -11.50 -17.32 -6.35
N SER A 559 -12.25 -16.72 -7.26
CA SER A 559 -12.06 -16.89 -8.70
C SER A 559 -12.10 -15.54 -9.40
N GLY A 560 -11.48 -15.44 -10.55
CA GLY A 560 -11.52 -14.22 -11.35
C GLY A 560 -11.22 -14.48 -12.81
N PHE A 561 -11.80 -13.64 -13.68
CA PHE A 561 -11.58 -13.62 -15.12
C PHE A 561 -11.42 -12.17 -15.56
N ASN A 562 -10.40 -11.87 -16.32
CA ASN A 562 -10.21 -10.53 -16.87
C ASN A 562 -10.31 -10.51 -18.39
N ARG A 563 -10.38 -9.30 -18.96
CA ARG A 563 -10.60 -9.11 -20.39
C ARG A 563 -9.42 -9.50 -21.27
N ILE A 564 -8.24 -9.67 -20.70
CA ILE A 564 -7.03 -10.10 -21.41
C ILE A 564 -6.82 -11.62 -21.37
N GLY A 565 -7.84 -12.37 -20.96
CA GLY A 565 -7.84 -13.82 -20.99
C GLY A 565 -7.29 -14.51 -19.75
N GLU A 566 -6.84 -13.77 -18.74
CA GLU A 566 -6.35 -14.37 -17.50
C GLU A 566 -7.51 -14.86 -16.65
N GLY A 567 -7.45 -16.13 -16.24
CA GLY A 567 -8.37 -16.75 -15.30
C GLY A 567 -7.61 -17.36 -14.13
N TYR A 568 -8.18 -17.28 -12.91
CA TYR A 568 -7.60 -17.88 -11.72
C TYR A 568 -8.63 -18.43 -10.75
N LEU A 569 -8.20 -19.45 -10.00
CA LEU A 569 -8.83 -19.99 -8.80
C LEU A 569 -7.77 -20.02 -7.68
N VAL A 570 -8.11 -19.58 -6.47
CA VAL A 570 -7.22 -19.59 -5.31
C VAL A 570 -7.99 -19.83 -4.02
#